data_0039e6a940cd6c841c8395b7df8d6f95
#
_entry.id   0039e6a940cd6c841c8395b7df8d6f95
#
_cell.length_a   1.000
_cell.length_b   1.000
_cell.length_c   1.000
_cell.angle_alpha   90.00
_cell.angle_beta   90.00
_cell.angle_gamma   90.00
#
_symmetry.space_group_name_H-M   'P 1'
#
loop_
_entity.id
_entity.type
_entity.pdbx_description
1 polymer ?
#
loop_
_entity_poly.entity_id
_entity_poly.type
_entity_poly.pdbx_seq_one_letter_code
_entity_poly.pdbx_strand_id
1 'polypeptide(L)'
;MELPVYLIGYMGAGKSTVGRMVAERLGWHFVDLDAAFAEVYGMSTADYIRQYGVEAFRKREKDCVESLSELPIQKVIYATGGGYPCWEDNMDCLLELGTSVYLRWTNKHLADRLWLTDLNERPILQAKTKEELDKFVAWQMSGREEYYSRANYTIEVADLIGKEIDAGDDAKVAEAVYELISQLTIKH
;
A
#
# COMPACT_ATOMS: atom_id res chain seq x y z
N MET A 1 12.46 -18.52 9.16
CA MET A 1 12.95 -17.67 8.04
C MET A 1 12.06 -16.44 8.02
N GLU A 2 12.62 -15.26 8.24
CA GLU A 2 11.83 -14.03 8.24
C GLU A 2 11.52 -13.67 6.78
N LEU A 3 10.26 -13.81 6.38
CA LEU A 3 9.80 -13.47 5.03
C LEU A 3 9.61 -11.95 4.90
N PRO A 4 9.79 -11.38 3.71
CA PRO A 4 9.44 -9.99 3.45
C PRO A 4 7.97 -9.71 3.80
N VAL A 5 7.69 -8.49 4.23
CA VAL A 5 6.31 -8.04 4.53
C VAL A 5 5.85 -7.05 3.46
N TYR A 6 4.68 -7.29 2.89
CA TYR A 6 4.06 -6.43 1.90
C TYR A 6 2.85 -5.71 2.49
N LEU A 7 2.94 -4.40 2.67
CA LEU A 7 1.81 -3.57 3.05
C LEU A 7 0.95 -3.28 1.83
N ILE A 8 -0.30 -3.73 1.85
CA ILE A 8 -1.27 -3.53 0.79
C ILE A 8 -2.46 -2.70 1.26
N GLY A 9 -3.21 -2.16 0.32
CA GLY A 9 -4.39 -1.34 0.57
C GLY A 9 -4.48 -0.14 -0.37
N TYR A 10 -5.56 0.60 -0.28
CA TYR A 10 -5.88 1.70 -1.17
C TYR A 10 -4.87 2.85 -1.10
N MET A 11 -4.87 3.73 -2.12
CA MET A 11 -4.12 4.98 -2.06
C MET A 11 -4.61 5.82 -0.87
N GLY A 12 -3.69 6.50 -0.20
CA GLY A 12 -4.01 7.24 1.04
C GLY A 12 -4.11 6.39 2.31
N ALA A 13 -3.96 5.06 2.24
CA ALA A 13 -4.00 4.18 3.41
C ALA A 13 -2.76 4.29 4.33
N GLY A 14 -1.77 5.12 3.98
CA GLY A 14 -0.60 5.34 4.83
C GLY A 14 0.50 4.27 4.72
N LYS A 15 0.45 3.37 3.73
CA LYS A 15 1.41 2.25 3.58
C LYS A 15 2.87 2.69 3.66
N SER A 16 3.25 3.75 2.94
CA SER A 16 4.62 4.26 2.92
C SER A 16 5.04 4.86 4.26
N THR A 17 4.15 5.60 4.92
CA THR A 17 4.39 6.21 6.24
C THR A 17 4.50 5.13 7.31
N VAL A 18 3.50 4.26 7.40
CA VAL A 18 3.44 3.15 8.35
C VAL A 18 4.62 2.20 8.15
N GLY A 19 4.88 1.81 6.89
CA GLY A 19 5.97 0.89 6.57
C GLY A 19 7.34 1.41 6.98
N ARG A 20 7.61 2.70 6.77
CA ARG A 20 8.85 3.34 7.19
C ARG A 20 9.00 3.37 8.71
N MET A 21 7.95 3.77 9.44
CA MET A 21 7.94 3.81 10.90
C MET A 21 8.19 2.43 11.51
N VAL A 22 7.53 1.40 10.98
CA VAL A 22 7.67 0.03 11.46
C VAL A 22 9.06 -0.53 11.15
N ALA A 23 9.55 -0.32 9.93
CA ALA A 23 10.88 -0.79 9.52
C ALA A 23 12.00 -0.15 10.37
N GLU A 24 11.92 1.15 10.62
CA GLU A 24 12.86 1.86 11.50
C GLU A 24 12.88 1.25 12.91
N ARG A 25 11.70 1.00 13.48
CA ARG A 25 11.57 0.43 14.83
C ARG A 25 12.07 -1.01 14.92
N LEU A 26 11.90 -1.81 13.86
CA LEU A 26 12.39 -3.18 13.77
C LEU A 26 13.89 -3.29 13.39
N GLY A 27 14.50 -2.21 12.92
CA GLY A 27 15.83 -2.24 12.30
C GLY A 27 15.82 -3.00 10.96
N TRP A 28 14.70 -2.94 10.21
CA TRP A 28 14.53 -3.58 8.92
C TRP A 28 14.69 -2.57 7.79
N HIS A 29 14.86 -3.07 6.56
CA HIS A 29 14.82 -2.25 5.36
C HIS A 29 13.36 -1.85 5.04
N PHE A 30 13.21 -0.69 4.43
CA PHE A 30 11.94 -0.22 3.88
C PHE A 30 12.09 0.11 2.40
N VAL A 31 11.16 -0.36 1.59
CA VAL A 31 11.09 -0.08 0.15
C VAL A 31 9.67 0.38 -0.21
N ASP A 32 9.56 1.59 -0.75
CA ASP A 32 8.35 2.06 -1.42
C ASP A 32 8.43 1.67 -2.89
N LEU A 33 7.50 0.83 -3.36
CA LEU A 33 7.56 0.29 -4.73
C LEU A 33 7.30 1.35 -5.81
N ASP A 34 6.52 2.40 -5.51
CA ASP A 34 6.34 3.53 -6.43
C ASP A 34 7.65 4.34 -6.56
N ALA A 35 8.38 4.52 -5.46
CA ALA A 35 9.68 5.19 -5.46
C ALA A 35 10.77 4.34 -6.17
N ALA A 36 10.81 3.03 -5.89
CA ALA A 36 11.71 2.11 -6.57
C ALA A 36 11.46 2.06 -8.08
N PHE A 37 10.20 2.07 -8.50
CA PHE A 37 9.82 2.19 -9.90
C PHE A 37 10.36 3.47 -10.52
N ALA A 38 10.19 4.61 -9.83
CA ALA A 38 10.67 5.90 -10.34
C ALA A 38 12.20 5.94 -10.46
N GLU A 39 12.93 5.29 -9.56
CA GLU A 39 14.40 5.17 -9.64
C GLU A 39 14.82 4.34 -10.84
N VAL A 40 14.19 3.18 -11.08
CA VAL A 40 14.52 2.27 -12.18
C VAL A 40 14.21 2.89 -13.55
N TYR A 41 13.05 3.54 -13.68
CA TYR A 41 12.56 4.04 -14.98
C TYR A 41 12.83 5.53 -15.22
N GLY A 42 13.40 6.25 -14.24
CA GLY A 42 13.75 7.67 -14.36
C GLY A 42 12.54 8.62 -14.44
N MET A 43 11.34 8.15 -14.11
CA MET A 43 10.11 8.94 -14.12
C MET A 43 9.11 8.43 -13.10
N SER A 44 8.19 9.32 -12.67
CA SER A 44 7.13 8.93 -11.74
C SER A 44 6.17 7.90 -12.35
N THR A 45 5.50 7.10 -11.50
CA THR A 45 4.45 6.17 -11.92
C THR A 45 3.33 6.89 -12.69
N ALA A 46 2.97 8.10 -12.27
CA ALA A 46 1.94 8.93 -12.93
C ALA A 46 2.37 9.36 -14.33
N ASP A 47 3.64 9.77 -14.52
CA ASP A 47 4.17 10.16 -15.83
C ASP A 47 4.30 8.95 -16.75
N TYR A 48 4.72 7.81 -16.20
CA TYR A 48 4.80 6.56 -16.96
C TYR A 48 3.43 6.14 -17.49
N ILE A 49 2.40 6.17 -16.62
CA ILE A 49 1.02 5.87 -17.01
C ILE A 49 0.52 6.84 -18.08
N ARG A 50 0.80 8.13 -17.94
CA ARG A 50 0.40 9.15 -18.91
C ARG A 50 1.04 8.91 -20.28
N GLN A 51 2.28 8.49 -20.31
CA GLN A 51 3.06 8.30 -21.53
C GLN A 51 2.81 6.95 -22.20
N TYR A 52 2.70 5.87 -21.44
CA TYR A 52 2.69 4.50 -21.95
C TYR A 52 1.39 3.73 -21.67
N GLY A 53 0.50 4.30 -20.87
CA GLY A 53 -0.77 3.69 -20.47
C GLY A 53 -0.65 2.77 -19.25
N VAL A 54 -1.81 2.47 -18.67
CA VAL A 54 -1.91 1.69 -17.42
C VAL A 54 -1.41 0.27 -17.59
N GLU A 55 -1.72 -0.38 -18.70
CA GLU A 55 -1.32 -1.78 -18.95
C GLU A 55 0.20 -1.94 -19.02
N ALA A 56 0.88 -1.04 -19.76
CA ALA A 56 2.34 -1.03 -19.84
C ALA A 56 2.98 -0.77 -18.48
N PHE A 57 2.40 0.15 -17.69
CA PHE A 57 2.84 0.42 -16.32
C PHE A 57 2.73 -0.84 -15.44
N ARG A 58 1.58 -1.53 -15.46
CA ARG A 58 1.36 -2.72 -14.62
C ARG A 58 2.33 -3.85 -14.91
N LYS A 59 2.66 -4.08 -16.18
CA LYS A 59 3.69 -5.06 -16.56
C LYS A 59 5.05 -4.70 -15.97
N ARG A 60 5.45 -3.43 -16.07
CA ARG A 60 6.73 -2.96 -15.52
C ARG A 60 6.75 -2.89 -13.99
N GLU A 61 5.62 -2.58 -13.37
CA GLU A 61 5.47 -2.63 -11.92
C GLU A 61 5.67 -4.08 -11.40
N LYS A 62 5.13 -5.08 -12.11
CA LYS A 62 5.32 -6.50 -11.81
C LYS A 62 6.80 -6.89 -11.98
N ASP A 63 7.43 -6.56 -13.11
CA ASP A 63 8.86 -6.81 -13.35
C ASP A 63 9.73 -6.23 -12.23
N CYS A 64 9.39 -5.03 -11.74
CA CYS A 64 10.11 -4.37 -10.64
C CYS A 64 9.99 -5.14 -9.32
N VAL A 65 8.78 -5.60 -8.97
CA VAL A 65 8.54 -6.38 -7.74
C VAL A 65 9.26 -7.73 -7.80
N GLU A 66 9.19 -8.43 -8.93
CA GLU A 66 9.88 -9.70 -9.14
C GLU A 66 11.40 -9.54 -8.97
N SER A 67 11.99 -8.52 -9.62
CA SER A 67 13.43 -8.24 -9.50
C SER A 67 13.86 -7.91 -8.07
N LEU A 68 13.03 -7.19 -7.30
CA LEU A 68 13.31 -6.87 -5.91
C LEU A 68 13.19 -8.11 -5.02
N SER A 69 12.29 -9.05 -5.34
CA SER A 69 12.10 -10.29 -4.58
C SER A 69 13.25 -11.28 -4.73
N GLU A 70 14.03 -11.18 -5.82
CA GLU A 70 15.23 -11.99 -6.06
C GLU A 70 16.44 -11.55 -5.20
N LEU A 71 16.36 -10.35 -4.62
CA LEU A 71 17.42 -9.87 -3.74
C LEU A 71 17.44 -10.66 -2.44
N PRO A 72 18.61 -11.02 -1.89
CA PRO A 72 18.74 -11.81 -0.67
C PRO A 72 18.45 -10.98 0.60
N ILE A 73 17.43 -10.12 0.55
CA ILE A 73 17.03 -9.26 1.66
C ILE A 73 15.85 -9.90 2.37
N GLN A 74 16.04 -10.36 3.60
CA GLN A 74 15.00 -11.04 4.38
C GLN A 74 14.18 -10.09 5.26
N LYS A 75 14.83 -9.09 5.87
CA LYS A 75 14.21 -8.14 6.82
C LYS A 75 13.80 -6.86 6.08
N VAL A 76 12.71 -6.93 5.33
CA VAL A 76 12.24 -5.80 4.52
C VAL A 76 10.73 -5.65 4.58
N ILE A 77 10.27 -4.40 4.64
CA ILE A 77 8.88 -4.02 4.48
C ILE A 77 8.73 -3.30 3.15
N TYR A 78 7.87 -3.83 2.29
CA TYR A 78 7.49 -3.23 1.01
C TYR A 78 6.15 -2.52 1.14
N ALA A 79 6.05 -1.27 0.69
CA ALA A 79 4.77 -0.58 0.47
C ALA A 79 4.40 -0.70 -1.01
N THR A 80 3.30 -1.39 -1.32
CA THR A 80 2.86 -1.59 -2.70
C THR A 80 2.08 -0.39 -3.24
N GLY A 81 2.09 -0.19 -4.56
CA GLY A 81 1.10 0.64 -5.24
C GLY A 81 -0.32 0.13 -4.94
N GLY A 82 -1.28 1.07 -4.76
CA GLY A 82 -2.65 0.68 -4.36
C GLY A 82 -3.38 -0.20 -5.38
N GLY A 83 -2.99 -0.21 -6.63
CA GLY A 83 -3.59 -1.07 -7.65
C GLY A 83 -2.81 -2.35 -7.93
N TYR A 84 -1.63 -2.51 -7.38
CA TYR A 84 -0.77 -3.67 -7.66
C TYR A 84 -1.44 -5.01 -7.33
N PRO A 85 -2.02 -5.23 -6.13
CA PRO A 85 -2.66 -6.49 -5.79
C PRO A 85 -3.89 -6.83 -6.63
N CYS A 86 -4.48 -5.81 -7.30
CA CYS A 86 -5.72 -5.95 -8.06
C CYS A 86 -5.48 -6.21 -9.56
N TRP A 87 -4.25 -6.47 -9.97
CA TRP A 87 -3.89 -6.71 -11.37
C TRP A 87 -3.49 -8.16 -11.59
N GLU A 88 -4.20 -8.85 -12.51
CA GLU A 88 -3.91 -10.25 -12.88
C GLU A 88 -3.70 -11.16 -11.65
N ASP A 89 -2.57 -11.84 -11.59
CA ASP A 89 -2.17 -12.78 -10.53
C ASP A 89 -1.28 -12.13 -9.44
N ASN A 90 -1.14 -10.81 -9.43
CA ASN A 90 -0.20 -10.13 -8.52
C ASN A 90 -0.48 -10.42 -7.04
N MET A 91 -1.76 -10.60 -6.65
CA MET A 91 -2.06 -10.96 -5.26
C MET A 91 -1.56 -12.38 -4.92
N ASP A 92 -1.65 -13.31 -5.86
CA ASP A 92 -1.11 -14.66 -5.69
C ASP A 92 0.42 -14.62 -5.57
N CYS A 93 1.08 -13.85 -6.43
CA CYS A 93 2.53 -13.62 -6.34
C CYS A 93 2.94 -13.05 -4.97
N LEU A 94 2.23 -12.05 -4.44
CA LEU A 94 2.54 -11.49 -3.12
C LEU A 94 2.43 -12.52 -2.00
N LEU A 95 1.40 -13.41 -2.07
CA LEU A 95 1.20 -14.47 -1.07
C LEU A 95 2.29 -15.54 -1.12
N GLU A 96 2.90 -15.77 -2.29
CA GLU A 96 4.02 -16.68 -2.46
C GLU A 96 5.35 -16.05 -2.02
N LEU A 97 5.54 -14.75 -2.29
CA LEU A 97 6.78 -14.04 -2.02
C LEU A 97 6.99 -13.70 -0.54
N GLY A 98 5.91 -13.52 0.23
CA GLY A 98 6.05 -13.10 1.62
C GLY A 98 4.75 -12.99 2.40
N THR A 99 4.79 -12.21 3.46
CA THR A 99 3.63 -11.95 4.31
C THR A 99 2.94 -10.66 3.87
N SER A 100 1.69 -10.75 3.44
CA SER A 100 0.88 -9.59 3.07
C SER A 100 0.05 -9.09 4.27
N VAL A 101 0.06 -7.77 4.49
CA VAL A 101 -0.71 -7.09 5.54
C VAL A 101 -1.58 -6.01 4.92
N TYR A 102 -2.88 -6.17 5.00
CA TYR A 102 -3.85 -5.21 4.49
C TYR A 102 -4.16 -4.13 5.53
N LEU A 103 -3.93 -2.88 5.20
CA LEU A 103 -4.36 -1.72 5.99
C LEU A 103 -5.78 -1.35 5.56
N ARG A 104 -6.79 -1.89 6.26
CA ARG A 104 -8.20 -1.74 5.92
C ARG A 104 -8.80 -0.52 6.59
N TRP A 105 -9.02 0.50 5.80
CA TRP A 105 -9.71 1.73 6.18
C TRP A 105 -11.16 1.71 5.70
N THR A 106 -12.05 2.45 6.36
CA THR A 106 -13.37 2.70 5.79
C THR A 106 -13.26 3.59 4.55
N ASN A 107 -14.19 3.46 3.60
CA ASN A 107 -14.21 4.31 2.41
C ASN A 107 -14.27 5.80 2.76
N LYS A 108 -15.03 6.15 3.83
CA LYS A 108 -15.11 7.53 4.32
C LYS A 108 -13.74 8.03 4.78
N HIS A 109 -13.04 7.28 5.62
CA HIS A 109 -11.71 7.69 6.10
C HIS A 109 -10.72 7.83 4.94
N LEU A 110 -10.73 6.92 3.97
CA LEU A 110 -9.87 7.02 2.78
C LEU A 110 -10.15 8.29 1.98
N ALA A 111 -11.42 8.61 1.75
CA ALA A 111 -11.80 9.80 1.02
C ALA A 111 -11.45 11.08 1.81
N ASP A 112 -11.62 11.09 3.15
CA ASP A 112 -11.22 12.21 4.00
C ASP A 112 -9.71 12.42 3.97
N ARG A 113 -8.91 11.36 4.09
CA ARG A 113 -7.45 11.42 3.98
C ARG A 113 -6.99 11.95 2.62
N LEU A 114 -7.59 11.47 1.54
CA LEU A 114 -7.27 11.93 0.19
C LEU A 114 -7.64 13.41 -0.01
N TRP A 115 -8.76 13.84 0.55
CA TRP A 115 -9.20 15.24 0.48
C TRP A 115 -8.21 16.21 1.13
N LEU A 116 -7.51 15.78 2.17
CA LEU A 116 -6.48 16.58 2.87
C LEU A 116 -5.12 16.58 2.15
N THR A 117 -4.93 15.75 1.12
CA THR A 117 -3.70 15.74 0.31
C THR A 117 -3.83 16.66 -0.91
N ASP A 118 -2.72 17.01 -1.55
CA ASP A 118 -2.76 17.71 -2.82
C ASP A 118 -3.29 16.76 -3.91
N LEU A 119 -4.55 16.97 -4.31
CA LEU A 119 -5.21 16.17 -5.33
C LEU A 119 -4.55 16.33 -6.71
N ASN A 120 -3.78 17.42 -6.93
CA ASN A 120 -3.08 17.64 -8.21
C ASN A 120 -1.91 16.67 -8.42
N GLU A 121 -1.34 16.13 -7.36
CA GLU A 121 -0.31 15.09 -7.46
C GLU A 121 -0.87 13.74 -7.97
N ARG A 122 -2.21 13.61 -8.01
CA ARG A 122 -2.90 12.38 -8.41
C ARG A 122 -3.87 12.65 -9.56
N PRO A 123 -3.45 12.45 -10.82
CA PRO A 123 -4.26 12.78 -11.99
C PRO A 123 -5.69 12.22 -11.95
N ILE A 124 -5.87 11.02 -11.40
CA ILE A 124 -7.18 10.36 -11.30
C ILE A 124 -8.15 11.03 -10.30
N LEU A 125 -7.63 11.90 -9.41
CA LEU A 125 -8.41 12.61 -8.40
C LEU A 125 -8.62 14.09 -8.74
N GLN A 126 -7.98 14.58 -9.78
CA GLN A 126 -8.08 15.99 -10.17
C GLN A 126 -9.53 16.41 -10.46
N ALA A 127 -9.84 17.66 -10.13
CA ALA A 127 -11.14 18.29 -10.37
C ALA A 127 -12.36 17.61 -9.71
N LYS A 128 -12.18 16.75 -8.71
CA LYS A 128 -13.29 16.16 -7.96
C LYS A 128 -13.70 17.04 -6.78
N THR A 129 -15.02 17.18 -6.59
CA THR A 129 -15.58 17.67 -5.33
C THR A 129 -15.43 16.60 -4.25
N LYS A 130 -15.59 16.98 -2.97
CA LYS A 130 -15.53 16.00 -1.85
C LYS A 130 -16.56 14.89 -2.03
N GLU A 131 -17.78 15.21 -2.45
CA GLU A 131 -18.84 14.22 -2.68
C GLU A 131 -18.52 13.28 -3.85
N GLU A 132 -17.96 13.79 -4.92
CA GLU A 132 -17.51 12.98 -6.05
C GLU A 132 -16.34 12.07 -5.66
N LEU A 133 -15.44 12.56 -4.80
CA LEU A 133 -14.35 11.76 -4.27
C LEU A 133 -14.87 10.61 -3.40
N ASP A 134 -15.85 10.85 -2.51
CA ASP A 134 -16.47 9.82 -1.68
C ASP A 134 -17.08 8.69 -2.55
N LYS A 135 -17.85 9.07 -3.58
CA LYS A 135 -18.44 8.11 -4.54
C LYS A 135 -17.36 7.35 -5.33
N PHE A 136 -16.32 8.05 -5.75
CA PHE A 136 -15.22 7.45 -6.50
C PHE A 136 -14.43 6.43 -5.67
N VAL A 137 -14.10 6.76 -4.41
CA VAL A 137 -13.42 5.83 -3.50
C VAL A 137 -14.29 4.60 -3.26
N ALA A 138 -15.59 4.79 -2.96
CA ALA A 138 -16.49 3.67 -2.73
C ALA A 138 -16.61 2.76 -3.95
N TRP A 139 -16.71 3.34 -5.16
CA TRP A 139 -16.75 2.58 -6.40
C TRP A 139 -15.45 1.80 -6.65
N GLN A 140 -14.29 2.43 -6.48
CA GLN A 140 -13.03 1.71 -6.64
C GLN A 140 -12.84 0.60 -5.62
N MET A 141 -13.21 0.85 -4.36
CA MET A 141 -13.08 -0.15 -3.31
C MET A 141 -13.98 -1.36 -3.52
N SER A 142 -15.17 -1.19 -4.10
CA SER A 142 -16.07 -2.31 -4.41
C SER A 142 -15.43 -3.35 -5.38
N GLY A 143 -14.52 -2.93 -6.25
CA GLY A 143 -13.79 -3.83 -7.15
C GLY A 143 -12.41 -4.26 -6.64
N ARG A 144 -11.93 -3.71 -5.51
CA ARG A 144 -10.60 -4.01 -4.98
C ARG A 144 -10.60 -4.81 -3.68
N GLU A 145 -11.69 -4.72 -2.92
CA GLU A 145 -11.82 -5.37 -1.62
C GLU A 145 -11.64 -6.88 -1.71
N GLU A 146 -12.11 -7.52 -2.79
CA GLU A 146 -11.93 -8.96 -3.02
C GLU A 146 -10.46 -9.37 -3.10
N TYR A 147 -9.59 -8.51 -3.65
CA TYR A 147 -8.15 -8.77 -3.72
C TYR A 147 -7.47 -8.50 -2.38
N TYR A 148 -7.74 -7.34 -1.78
CA TYR A 148 -7.10 -6.97 -0.52
C TYR A 148 -7.47 -7.91 0.63
N SER A 149 -8.72 -8.40 0.68
CA SER A 149 -9.18 -9.32 1.72
C SER A 149 -8.53 -10.72 1.66
N ARG A 150 -7.77 -11.01 0.61
CA ARG A 150 -6.95 -12.24 0.50
C ARG A 150 -5.62 -12.14 1.25
N ALA A 151 -5.27 -10.98 1.83
CA ALA A 151 -4.05 -10.80 2.60
C ALA A 151 -3.94 -11.81 3.74
N ASN A 152 -2.70 -12.19 4.09
CA ASN A 152 -2.46 -13.07 5.23
C ASN A 152 -2.97 -12.46 6.54
N TYR A 153 -2.88 -11.13 6.68
CA TYR A 153 -3.34 -10.39 7.86
C TYR A 153 -4.04 -9.10 7.44
N THR A 154 -5.04 -8.71 8.22
CA THR A 154 -5.74 -7.44 8.05
C THR A 154 -5.67 -6.63 9.34
N ILE A 155 -5.26 -5.38 9.24
CA ILE A 155 -5.36 -4.40 10.30
C ILE A 155 -6.64 -3.60 10.05
N GLU A 156 -7.65 -3.82 10.89
CA GLU A 156 -8.92 -3.07 10.86
C GLU A 156 -8.67 -1.69 11.46
N VAL A 157 -8.35 -0.72 10.63
CA VAL A 157 -7.95 0.60 11.11
C VAL A 157 -9.08 1.32 11.85
N ALA A 158 -10.33 1.06 11.47
CA ALA A 158 -11.49 1.64 12.17
C ALA A 158 -11.56 1.27 13.65
N ASP A 159 -10.96 0.14 14.06
CA ASP A 159 -10.92 -0.29 15.47
C ASP A 159 -9.83 0.44 16.26
N LEU A 160 -8.87 1.07 15.59
CA LEU A 160 -7.72 1.75 16.19
C LEU A 160 -7.91 3.26 16.33
N ILE A 161 -8.75 3.84 15.48
CA ILE A 161 -8.91 5.29 15.34
C ILE A 161 -10.33 5.73 15.71
N GLY A 162 -10.54 7.04 15.85
CA GLY A 162 -11.87 7.61 16.08
C GLY A 162 -12.73 7.66 14.81
N LYS A 163 -13.87 8.34 14.91
CA LYS A 163 -14.78 8.56 13.78
C LYS A 163 -14.22 9.54 12.73
N GLU A 164 -13.33 10.41 13.16
CA GLU A 164 -12.66 11.40 12.31
C GLU A 164 -11.17 11.11 12.31
N ILE A 165 -10.54 11.35 11.16
CA ILE A 165 -9.10 11.15 10.99
C ILE A 165 -8.30 12.25 11.71
N ASP A 166 -7.18 11.87 12.29
CA ASP A 166 -6.23 12.80 12.91
C ASP A 166 -4.77 12.53 12.47
N ALA A 167 -3.87 13.45 12.78
CA ALA A 167 -2.46 13.35 12.42
C ALA A 167 -1.72 12.18 13.12
N GLY A 168 -2.26 11.64 14.20
CA GLY A 168 -1.69 10.52 14.96
C GLY A 168 -2.14 9.14 14.48
N ASP A 169 -3.06 9.05 13.53
CA ASP A 169 -3.63 7.77 13.11
C ASP A 169 -2.60 6.83 12.48
N ASP A 170 -1.69 7.35 11.67
CA ASP A 170 -0.62 6.53 11.07
C ASP A 170 0.30 5.92 12.15
N ALA A 171 0.50 6.60 13.29
CA ALA A 171 1.27 6.06 14.40
C ALA A 171 0.53 4.90 15.12
N LYS A 172 -0.79 5.01 15.29
CA LYS A 172 -1.62 3.94 15.85
C LYS A 172 -1.60 2.71 14.94
N VAL A 173 -1.73 2.92 13.63
CA VAL A 173 -1.64 1.85 12.63
C VAL A 173 -0.23 1.22 12.63
N ALA A 174 0.82 2.03 12.71
CA ALA A 174 2.19 1.54 12.78
C ALA A 174 2.44 0.69 14.04
N GLU A 175 1.87 1.07 15.20
CA GLU A 175 1.94 0.26 16.42
C GLU A 175 1.31 -1.12 16.20
N ALA A 176 0.09 -1.19 15.66
CA ALA A 176 -0.59 -2.46 15.40
C ALA A 176 0.17 -3.35 14.41
N VAL A 177 0.74 -2.76 13.35
CA VAL A 177 1.56 -3.50 12.38
C VAL A 177 2.86 -3.99 13.02
N TYR A 178 3.51 -3.15 13.84
CA TYR A 178 4.72 -3.53 14.57
C TYR A 178 4.47 -4.72 15.51
N GLU A 179 3.39 -4.67 16.30
CA GLU A 179 3.01 -5.75 17.20
C GLU A 179 2.76 -7.06 16.45
N LEU A 180 2.03 -6.99 15.32
CA LEU A 180 1.78 -8.13 14.45
C LEU A 180 3.09 -8.76 13.97
N ILE A 181 3.99 -7.97 13.36
CA ILE A 181 5.24 -8.48 12.81
C ILE A 181 6.13 -9.04 13.92
N SER A 182 6.21 -8.37 15.08
CA SER A 182 6.98 -8.84 16.21
C SER A 182 6.50 -10.21 16.71
N GLN A 183 5.18 -10.43 16.78
CA GLN A 183 4.61 -11.73 17.16
C GLN A 183 4.93 -12.83 16.14
N LEU A 184 4.94 -12.50 14.84
CA LEU A 184 5.30 -13.45 13.77
C LEU A 184 6.79 -13.83 13.84
N THR A 185 7.66 -12.89 14.16
CA THR A 185 9.10 -13.09 14.25
C THR A 185 9.49 -13.97 15.47
N ILE A 186 8.75 -13.90 16.58
CA ILE A 186 9.03 -14.70 17.79
C ILE A 186 8.62 -16.17 17.63
N LYS A 187 7.64 -16.47 16.75
CA LYS A 187 7.11 -17.82 16.57
C LYS A 187 7.95 -18.72 15.65
N HIS A 188 9.00 -18.19 15.08
CA HIS A 188 9.95 -18.89 14.20
C HIS A 188 11.38 -18.83 14.72
#